data_8b9d6f6dd8210bed9a8e7dec01c98200
#
_entry.id   8b9d6f6dd8210bed9a8e7dec01c98200
#
_cell.length_a   1.000
_cell.length_b   1.000
_cell.length_c   1.000
_cell.angle_alpha   90.00
_cell.angle_beta   90.00
_cell.angle_gamma   90.00
#
_symmetry.space_group_name_H-M   'P 1'
#
loop_
_entity.id
_entity.type
_entity.pdbx_description
1 polymer ?
#
loop_
_entity_poly.entity_id
_entity_poly.type
_entity_poly.pdbx_seq_one_letter_code
_entity_poly.pdbx_strand_id
1 'polypeptide(L)'
;LIDPTQVHYYGVSLGGIEGSSLISVSRNVTRAIVAVPGASWSNLLARSYDYAQIQGAIALVYPDILLHQEFISLLQARFDPADPVNLATLFQKNPLPNSPSPRTALIQESIDDCQVPNLTTEILARAYGIQQVLPDIVPIYGLSTSTTPTSNDSISQFEISSDVAKYVPPTTNVLPTMDNGAHFDLAFQTPALLEVTNLLTTGSIVQNCGDGGAAPCVLP
;
A
#
# COMPACT_ATOMS: atom_id res chain seq x y z
N LEU A 1 1.84 25.58 19.03
CA LEU A 1 2.53 26.13 17.86
C LEU A 1 2.67 25.02 16.82
N ILE A 2 2.24 25.28 15.60
CA ILE A 2 2.42 24.37 14.46
C ILE A 2 3.72 24.80 13.75
N ASP A 3 4.59 23.85 13.46
CA ASP A 3 5.77 24.08 12.63
C ASP A 3 5.42 23.86 11.15
N PRO A 4 5.30 24.90 10.34
CA PRO A 4 4.93 24.79 8.94
C PRO A 4 6.02 24.17 8.06
N THR A 5 7.22 23.96 8.58
CA THR A 5 8.33 23.32 7.87
C THR A 5 8.31 21.80 8.00
N GLN A 6 7.51 21.27 8.92
CA GLN A 6 7.35 19.85 9.20
C GLN A 6 5.98 19.37 8.72
N VAL A 7 5.86 19.14 7.40
CA VAL A 7 4.61 18.64 6.82
C VAL A 7 4.82 17.17 6.47
N HIS A 8 4.03 16.33 7.13
CA HIS A 8 4.08 14.87 6.98
C HIS A 8 2.71 14.34 6.56
N TYR A 9 2.69 13.13 6.04
CA TYR A 9 1.48 12.45 5.62
C TYR A 9 1.37 11.06 6.27
N TYR A 10 0.19 10.72 6.74
CA TYR A 10 -0.18 9.37 7.11
C TYR A 10 -1.59 9.08 6.59
N GLY A 11 -1.74 8.05 5.77
CA GLY A 11 -3.02 7.65 5.21
C GLY A 11 -3.16 6.14 5.19
N VAL A 12 -4.39 5.66 5.47
CA VAL A 12 -4.74 4.23 5.55
C VAL A 12 -5.78 3.92 4.49
N SER A 13 -5.73 2.73 3.87
CA SER A 13 -6.74 2.27 2.92
C SER A 13 -6.89 3.23 1.74
N LEU A 14 -8.08 3.75 1.46
CA LEU A 14 -8.30 4.78 0.45
C LEU A 14 -7.40 6.00 0.67
N GLY A 15 -7.15 6.38 1.94
CA GLY A 15 -6.17 7.41 2.29
C GLY A 15 -4.73 7.01 1.94
N GLY A 16 -4.42 5.72 1.92
CA GLY A 16 -3.16 5.20 1.39
C GLY A 16 -3.08 5.27 -0.14
N ILE A 17 -4.17 4.93 -0.83
CA ILE A 17 -4.27 4.94 -2.30
C ILE A 17 -4.16 6.38 -2.83
N GLU A 18 -5.10 7.24 -2.46
CA GLU A 18 -5.12 8.64 -2.90
C GLU A 18 -3.94 9.43 -2.34
N GLY A 19 -3.52 9.07 -1.12
CA GLY A 19 -2.33 9.63 -0.49
C GLY A 19 -1.06 9.37 -1.28
N SER A 20 -0.94 8.21 -1.90
CA SER A 20 0.20 7.89 -2.77
C SER A 20 0.29 8.82 -3.98
N SER A 21 -0.85 9.18 -4.56
CA SER A 21 -0.92 10.21 -5.61
C SER A 21 -0.55 11.60 -5.05
N LEU A 22 -1.14 11.97 -3.90
CA LEU A 22 -0.89 13.25 -3.26
C LEU A 22 0.59 13.46 -2.91
N ILE A 23 1.24 12.50 -2.24
CA ILE A 23 2.65 12.64 -1.84
C ILE A 23 3.59 12.71 -3.05
N SER A 24 3.23 12.07 -4.15
CA SER A 24 4.02 12.09 -5.39
C SER A 24 4.09 13.49 -6.01
N VAL A 25 3.01 14.28 -5.90
CA VAL A 25 2.92 15.63 -6.46
C VAL A 25 3.07 16.75 -5.43
N SER A 26 3.12 16.43 -4.14
CA SER A 26 3.20 17.40 -3.06
C SER A 26 4.52 18.17 -3.08
N ARG A 27 4.43 19.49 -2.82
CA ARG A 27 5.58 20.38 -2.63
C ARG A 27 5.97 20.61 -1.17
N ASN A 28 5.28 19.95 -0.25
CA ASN A 28 5.45 20.21 1.20
C ASN A 28 5.72 18.94 2.00
N VAL A 29 5.21 17.77 1.56
CA VAL A 29 5.33 16.53 2.32
C VAL A 29 6.76 15.99 2.23
N THR A 30 7.41 15.87 3.39
CA THR A 30 8.80 15.37 3.50
C THR A 30 8.88 13.94 3.99
N ARG A 31 7.90 13.48 4.79
CA ARG A 31 7.80 12.12 5.29
C ARG A 31 6.38 11.62 5.09
N ALA A 32 6.25 10.44 4.56
CA ALA A 32 4.93 9.88 4.27
C ALA A 32 4.84 8.41 4.66
N ILE A 33 3.73 8.04 5.24
CA ILE A 33 3.35 6.65 5.43
C ILE A 33 2.02 6.42 4.73
N VAL A 34 1.98 5.39 3.91
CA VAL A 34 0.76 4.89 3.27
C VAL A 34 0.56 3.45 3.69
N ALA A 35 -0.44 3.23 4.53
CA ALA A 35 -0.76 1.92 5.08
C ALA A 35 -1.86 1.26 4.26
N VAL A 36 -1.67 -0.02 3.95
CA VAL A 36 -2.55 -0.86 3.11
C VAL A 36 -3.01 -0.13 1.85
N PRO A 37 -2.08 0.51 1.09
CA PRO A 37 -2.39 1.22 -0.13
C PRO A 37 -2.48 0.27 -1.31
N GLY A 38 -2.98 0.77 -2.44
CA GLY A 38 -2.96 0.04 -3.70
C GLY A 38 -2.80 0.96 -4.91
N ALA A 39 -2.52 0.36 -6.05
CA ALA A 39 -2.47 1.03 -7.34
C ALA A 39 -3.01 0.10 -8.43
N SER A 40 -3.19 0.64 -9.65
CA SER A 40 -3.82 -0.13 -10.73
C SER A 40 -5.27 -0.49 -10.42
N TRP A 41 -6.15 0.51 -10.55
CA TRP A 41 -7.57 0.39 -10.21
C TRP A 41 -8.27 -0.80 -10.87
N SER A 42 -7.90 -1.16 -12.09
CA SER A 42 -8.48 -2.33 -12.77
C SER A 42 -8.17 -3.65 -12.04
N ASN A 43 -6.95 -3.78 -11.50
CA ASN A 43 -6.58 -4.94 -10.68
C ASN A 43 -7.25 -4.91 -9.31
N LEU A 44 -7.38 -3.73 -8.72
CA LEU A 44 -8.03 -3.53 -7.43
C LEU A 44 -9.52 -3.87 -7.53
N LEU A 45 -10.24 -3.31 -8.51
CA LEU A 45 -11.65 -3.59 -8.77
C LEU A 45 -11.93 -5.08 -9.00
N ALA A 46 -11.03 -5.80 -9.67
CA ALA A 46 -11.21 -7.22 -9.98
C ALA A 46 -11.00 -8.16 -8.79
N ARG A 47 -10.38 -7.69 -7.69
CA ARG A 47 -9.88 -8.55 -6.61
C ARG A 47 -10.27 -8.10 -5.20
N SER A 48 -10.88 -6.93 -5.04
CA SER A 48 -11.22 -6.38 -3.73
C SER A 48 -12.60 -6.81 -3.26
N TYR A 49 -12.67 -7.24 -2.01
CA TYR A 49 -13.93 -7.54 -1.33
C TYR A 49 -14.89 -6.33 -1.32
N ASP A 50 -14.35 -5.12 -1.13
CA ASP A 50 -15.15 -3.90 -1.05
C ASP A 50 -15.86 -3.54 -2.36
N TYR A 51 -15.33 -4.03 -3.49
CA TYR A 51 -15.92 -3.77 -4.81
C TYR A 51 -16.91 -4.84 -5.29
N ALA A 52 -17.28 -5.81 -4.43
CA ALA A 52 -18.19 -6.89 -4.80
C ALA A 52 -19.53 -6.37 -5.35
N GLN A 53 -20.09 -5.32 -4.75
CA GLN A 53 -21.34 -4.72 -5.21
C GLN A 53 -21.20 -4.05 -6.58
N ILE A 54 -20.09 -3.35 -6.81
CA ILE A 54 -19.79 -2.70 -8.10
C ILE A 54 -19.57 -3.75 -9.18
N GLN A 55 -18.83 -4.81 -8.88
CA GLN A 55 -18.65 -5.95 -9.77
C GLN A 55 -19.99 -6.61 -10.13
N GLY A 56 -20.86 -6.79 -9.14
CA GLY A 56 -22.20 -7.29 -9.36
C GLY A 56 -23.04 -6.41 -10.31
N ALA A 57 -22.98 -5.10 -10.15
CA ALA A 57 -23.65 -4.16 -11.04
C ALA A 57 -23.08 -4.19 -12.47
N ILE A 58 -21.75 -4.29 -12.62
CA ILE A 58 -21.11 -4.41 -13.93
C ILE A 58 -21.52 -5.72 -14.60
N ALA A 59 -21.58 -6.83 -13.87
CA ALA A 59 -21.96 -8.14 -14.38
C ALA A 59 -23.43 -8.19 -14.89
N LEU A 60 -24.32 -7.36 -14.33
CA LEU A 60 -25.68 -7.22 -14.84
C LEU A 60 -25.72 -6.57 -16.24
N VAL A 61 -24.81 -5.66 -16.53
CA VAL A 61 -24.73 -4.97 -17.82
C VAL A 61 -23.88 -5.74 -18.82
N TYR A 62 -22.80 -6.36 -18.33
CA TYR A 62 -21.86 -7.15 -19.10
C TYR A 62 -21.79 -8.58 -18.55
N PRO A 63 -22.80 -9.41 -18.81
CA PRO A 63 -22.88 -10.78 -18.28
C PRO A 63 -21.86 -11.75 -18.91
N ASP A 64 -21.36 -11.45 -20.10
CA ASP A 64 -20.28 -12.22 -20.71
C ASP A 64 -18.97 -11.89 -19.99
N ILE A 65 -18.25 -12.92 -19.54
CA ILE A 65 -17.04 -12.77 -18.71
C ILE A 65 -15.92 -12.04 -19.44
N LEU A 66 -15.80 -12.20 -20.74
CA LEU A 66 -14.76 -11.53 -21.53
C LEU A 66 -15.09 -10.05 -21.69
N LEU A 67 -16.33 -9.70 -22.01
CA LEU A 67 -16.78 -8.32 -22.08
C LEU A 67 -16.70 -7.63 -20.72
N HIS A 68 -16.97 -8.33 -19.62
CA HIS A 68 -16.79 -7.81 -18.26
C HIS A 68 -15.32 -7.47 -17.99
N GLN A 69 -14.40 -8.39 -18.29
CA GLN A 69 -12.96 -8.16 -18.11
C GLN A 69 -12.44 -7.04 -19.02
N GLU A 70 -12.92 -6.97 -20.26
CA GLU A 70 -12.59 -5.89 -21.19
C GLU A 70 -13.06 -4.53 -20.64
N PHE A 71 -14.30 -4.46 -20.14
CA PHE A 71 -14.83 -3.24 -19.54
C PHE A 71 -13.99 -2.77 -18.33
N ILE A 72 -13.65 -3.68 -17.39
CA ILE A 72 -12.78 -3.35 -16.26
C ILE A 72 -11.42 -2.83 -16.73
N SER A 73 -10.87 -3.43 -17.78
CA SER A 73 -9.58 -2.99 -18.35
C SER A 73 -9.68 -1.61 -19.01
N LEU A 74 -10.78 -1.31 -19.68
CA LEU A 74 -11.04 -0.01 -20.28
C LEU A 74 -11.29 1.08 -19.23
N LEU A 75 -11.86 0.72 -18.07
CA LEU A 75 -12.02 1.65 -16.96
C LEU A 75 -10.67 2.16 -16.44
N GLN A 76 -9.60 1.39 -16.56
CA GLN A 76 -8.26 1.84 -16.16
C GLN A 76 -7.89 3.16 -16.81
N ALA A 77 -8.21 3.36 -18.10
CA ALA A 77 -7.93 4.60 -18.80
C ALA A 77 -8.63 5.85 -18.20
N ARG A 78 -9.71 5.65 -17.43
CA ARG A 78 -10.39 6.72 -16.71
C ARG A 78 -9.72 7.02 -15.36
N PHE A 79 -9.12 6.01 -14.74
CA PHE A 79 -8.40 6.16 -13.49
C PHE A 79 -6.94 6.61 -13.68
N ASP A 80 -6.33 6.33 -14.83
CA ASP A 80 -4.92 6.61 -15.11
C ASP A 80 -4.43 8.01 -14.71
N PRO A 81 -5.21 9.11 -14.88
CA PRO A 81 -4.74 10.44 -14.46
C PRO A 81 -4.57 10.59 -12.94
N ALA A 82 -5.24 9.76 -12.13
CA ALA A 82 -5.20 9.80 -10.68
C ALA A 82 -4.64 8.51 -10.06
N ASP A 83 -4.40 7.47 -10.87
CA ASP A 83 -3.87 6.21 -10.38
C ASP A 83 -2.45 6.39 -9.84
N PRO A 84 -2.19 6.00 -8.58
CA PRO A 84 -0.88 6.16 -7.96
C PRO A 84 0.27 5.55 -8.77
N VAL A 85 0.03 4.47 -9.51
CA VAL A 85 1.07 3.82 -10.32
C VAL A 85 1.68 4.77 -11.34
N ASN A 86 0.88 5.65 -11.92
CA ASN A 86 1.32 6.61 -12.95
C ASN A 86 2.04 7.83 -12.35
N LEU A 87 1.78 8.14 -11.08
CA LEU A 87 2.35 9.29 -10.39
C LEU A 87 3.55 8.92 -9.51
N ALA A 88 3.71 7.65 -9.16
CA ALA A 88 4.73 7.17 -8.22
C ALA A 88 6.16 7.59 -8.59
N THR A 89 6.49 7.63 -9.89
CA THR A 89 7.83 8.06 -10.34
C THR A 89 8.15 9.52 -10.02
N LEU A 90 7.13 10.36 -9.80
CA LEU A 90 7.30 11.76 -9.43
C LEU A 90 7.76 11.91 -7.97
N PHE A 91 7.69 10.84 -7.17
CA PHE A 91 8.14 10.93 -5.78
C PHE A 91 9.64 11.06 -5.69
N GLN A 92 10.44 10.17 -6.27
CA GLN A 92 11.90 10.21 -6.17
C GLN A 92 12.61 10.29 -7.54
N LYS A 93 12.12 9.52 -8.54
CA LYS A 93 12.86 9.37 -9.80
C LYS A 93 12.83 10.64 -10.67
N ASN A 94 11.65 11.26 -10.78
CA ASN A 94 11.41 12.43 -11.63
C ASN A 94 10.60 13.50 -10.87
N PRO A 95 11.13 14.05 -9.75
CA PRO A 95 10.35 14.95 -8.91
C PRO A 95 9.93 16.21 -9.66
N LEU A 96 8.74 16.69 -9.35
CA LEU A 96 8.26 17.97 -9.89
C LEU A 96 9.15 19.13 -9.38
N PRO A 97 9.22 20.25 -10.13
CA PRO A 97 9.92 21.43 -9.66
C PRO A 97 9.43 21.88 -8.28
N ASN A 98 10.38 22.19 -7.38
CA ASN A 98 10.14 22.58 -6.00
C ASN A 98 9.55 21.46 -5.09
N SER A 99 9.68 20.21 -5.48
CA SER A 99 9.41 19.11 -4.55
C SER A 99 10.43 19.13 -3.41
N PRO A 100 10.03 18.74 -2.18
CA PRO A 100 10.96 18.64 -1.05
C PRO A 100 12.08 17.63 -1.33
N SER A 101 13.28 17.91 -0.79
CA SER A 101 14.40 16.96 -0.80
C SER A 101 15.28 17.24 0.43
N PRO A 102 15.63 16.25 1.26
CA PRO A 102 15.20 14.84 1.13
C PRO A 102 13.73 14.62 1.50
N ARG A 103 13.16 13.54 1.01
CA ARG A 103 11.85 13.03 1.43
C ARG A 103 11.86 11.50 1.49
N THR A 104 11.03 10.92 2.35
CA THR A 104 11.00 9.47 2.59
C THR A 104 9.57 8.98 2.65
N ALA A 105 9.29 7.85 1.99
CA ALA A 105 8.01 7.15 2.05
C ALA A 105 8.17 5.74 2.64
N LEU A 106 7.18 5.36 3.45
CA LEU A 106 6.98 4.00 3.94
C LEU A 106 5.63 3.50 3.45
N ILE A 107 5.63 2.34 2.80
CA ILE A 107 4.43 1.54 2.56
C ILE A 107 4.34 0.51 3.68
N GLN A 108 3.16 0.37 4.28
CA GLN A 108 2.86 -0.74 5.20
C GLN A 108 1.86 -1.67 4.51
N GLU A 109 2.24 -2.92 4.32
CA GLU A 109 1.44 -3.95 3.68
C GLU A 109 0.93 -4.94 4.72
N SER A 110 -0.36 -5.25 4.68
CA SER A 110 -0.95 -6.38 5.40
C SER A 110 -1.02 -7.58 4.49
N ILE A 111 -0.44 -8.69 4.89
CA ILE A 111 -0.46 -9.93 4.10
C ILE A 111 -1.87 -10.51 4.10
N ASP A 112 -2.28 -11.07 2.95
CA ASP A 112 -3.61 -11.63 2.70
C ASP A 112 -4.76 -10.60 2.83
N ASP A 113 -4.49 -9.33 2.55
CA ASP A 113 -5.49 -8.27 2.54
C ASP A 113 -6.58 -8.54 1.50
N CYS A 114 -7.84 -8.67 1.98
CA CYS A 114 -9.01 -8.91 1.15
C CYS A 114 -9.62 -7.64 0.55
N GLN A 115 -9.36 -6.47 1.14
CA GLN A 115 -9.93 -5.19 0.70
C GLN A 115 -9.01 -4.48 -0.30
N VAL A 116 -7.71 -4.42 -0.02
CA VAL A 116 -6.70 -3.92 -0.96
C VAL A 116 -5.68 -5.03 -1.25
N PRO A 117 -5.88 -5.79 -2.32
CA PRO A 117 -5.08 -6.98 -2.61
C PRO A 117 -3.58 -6.69 -2.66
N ASN A 118 -2.75 -7.54 -2.05
CA ASN A 118 -1.30 -7.39 -2.00
C ASN A 118 -0.66 -7.13 -3.38
N LEU A 119 -1.19 -7.76 -4.45
CA LEU A 119 -0.75 -7.46 -5.80
C LEU A 119 -0.72 -5.96 -6.11
N THR A 120 -1.75 -5.22 -5.67
CA THR A 120 -1.88 -3.79 -5.97
C THR A 120 -0.95 -2.92 -5.11
N THR A 121 -0.69 -3.33 -3.88
CA THR A 121 0.32 -2.74 -3.00
C THR A 121 1.72 -2.96 -3.56
N GLU A 122 2.03 -4.17 -3.99
CA GLU A 122 3.32 -4.51 -4.59
C GLU A 122 3.55 -3.83 -5.96
N ILE A 123 2.50 -3.66 -6.78
CA ILE A 123 2.58 -2.84 -8.01
C ILE A 123 3.00 -1.41 -7.65
N LEU A 124 2.39 -0.82 -6.63
CA LEU A 124 2.74 0.51 -6.16
C LEU A 124 4.19 0.58 -5.67
N ALA A 125 4.62 -0.38 -4.84
CA ALA A 125 5.99 -0.45 -4.33
C ALA A 125 7.03 -0.51 -5.46
N ARG A 126 6.78 -1.33 -6.47
CA ARG A 126 7.63 -1.38 -7.68
C ARG A 126 7.63 -0.08 -8.47
N ALA A 127 6.50 0.57 -8.61
CA ALA A 127 6.39 1.87 -9.30
C ALA A 127 7.21 2.96 -8.60
N TYR A 128 7.16 3.00 -7.28
CA TYR A 128 8.03 3.86 -6.47
C TYR A 128 9.52 3.46 -6.59
N GLY A 129 9.81 2.17 -6.77
CA GLY A 129 11.16 1.63 -6.80
C GLY A 129 11.81 1.61 -5.42
N ILE A 130 11.01 1.32 -4.41
CA ILE A 130 11.40 1.26 -3.00
C ILE A 130 12.03 -0.08 -2.63
N GLN A 131 12.56 -0.18 -1.42
CA GLN A 131 13.20 -1.38 -0.90
C GLN A 131 12.26 -2.14 0.04
N GLN A 132 12.35 -3.46 0.06
CA GLN A 132 11.64 -4.27 1.04
C GLN A 132 12.45 -4.36 2.34
N VAL A 133 11.81 -4.08 3.46
CA VAL A 133 12.43 -4.18 4.80
C VAL A 133 12.61 -5.64 5.18
N LEU A 134 13.78 -5.97 5.72
CA LEU A 134 14.09 -7.29 6.27
C LEU A 134 14.01 -7.28 7.82
N PRO A 135 13.63 -8.41 8.43
CA PRO A 135 13.14 -9.64 7.80
C PRO A 135 11.73 -9.49 7.24
N ASP A 136 11.53 -9.98 6.03
CA ASP A 136 10.25 -9.97 5.32
C ASP A 136 9.38 -11.20 5.68
N ILE A 137 8.12 -11.17 5.28
CA ILE A 137 7.20 -12.33 5.38
C ILE A 137 7.18 -13.06 4.05
N VAL A 138 6.98 -12.32 2.95
CA VAL A 138 6.98 -12.83 1.59
C VAL A 138 7.87 -11.95 0.72
N PRO A 139 8.86 -12.50 0.03
CA PRO A 139 9.70 -11.72 -0.88
C PRO A 139 8.89 -11.09 -2.02
N ILE A 140 9.00 -9.78 -2.19
CA ILE A 140 8.34 -9.07 -3.30
C ILE A 140 9.24 -9.07 -4.52
N TYR A 141 8.76 -9.69 -5.59
CA TYR A 141 9.50 -9.76 -6.86
C TYR A 141 9.84 -8.36 -7.41
N GLY A 142 11.10 -8.17 -7.75
CA GLY A 142 11.60 -6.95 -8.36
C GLY A 142 12.02 -5.84 -7.40
N LEU A 143 11.87 -6.03 -6.09
CA LEU A 143 12.42 -5.10 -5.09
C LEU A 143 13.80 -5.57 -4.59
N SER A 144 14.66 -4.60 -4.31
CA SER A 144 15.84 -4.83 -3.46
C SER A 144 15.44 -4.79 -1.99
N THR A 145 16.30 -5.31 -1.13
CA THR A 145 16.04 -5.37 0.32
C THR A 145 16.87 -4.36 1.08
N SER A 146 16.39 -3.97 2.27
CA SER A 146 17.16 -3.18 3.23
C SER A 146 16.96 -3.70 4.65
N THR A 147 17.96 -3.51 5.50
CA THR A 147 17.84 -3.71 6.94
C THR A 147 17.47 -2.41 7.63
N THR A 148 16.82 -2.49 8.79
CA THR A 148 16.50 -1.31 9.61
C THR A 148 17.54 -1.10 10.72
N PRO A 149 17.74 0.15 11.19
CA PRO A 149 17.06 1.38 10.75
C PRO A 149 17.53 1.84 9.36
N THR A 150 16.62 2.42 8.58
CA THR A 150 16.92 2.99 7.26
C THR A 150 16.18 4.30 7.03
N SER A 151 16.72 5.18 6.18
CA SER A 151 16.05 6.39 5.68
C SER A 151 15.65 6.27 4.21
N ASN A 152 15.87 5.11 3.60
CA ASN A 152 15.44 4.83 2.23
C ASN A 152 13.93 4.58 2.17
N ASP A 153 13.32 4.93 1.04
CA ASP A 153 11.95 4.57 0.77
C ASP A 153 11.77 3.06 0.84
N SER A 154 10.79 2.60 1.60
CA SER A 154 10.69 1.17 1.91
C SER A 154 9.24 0.68 2.03
N ILE A 155 9.07 -0.64 1.93
CA ILE A 155 7.85 -1.36 2.27
C ILE A 155 8.12 -2.33 3.40
N SER A 156 7.29 -2.27 4.45
CA SER A 156 7.25 -3.23 5.56
C SER A 156 6.01 -4.11 5.44
N GLN A 157 6.14 -5.39 5.78
CA GLN A 157 5.06 -6.37 5.74
C GLN A 157 4.64 -6.79 7.13
N PHE A 158 3.33 -6.99 7.29
CA PHE A 158 2.69 -7.45 8.52
C PHE A 158 1.73 -8.59 8.18
N GLU A 159 1.85 -9.72 8.85
CA GLU A 159 0.88 -10.80 8.84
C GLU A 159 0.05 -10.72 10.14
N ILE A 160 -1.26 -10.55 10.00
CA ILE A 160 -2.17 -10.43 11.14
C ILE A 160 -2.92 -11.74 11.27
N SER A 161 -2.64 -12.49 12.33
CA SER A 161 -3.36 -13.70 12.63
C SER A 161 -4.64 -13.36 13.38
N SER A 162 -5.72 -13.02 12.65
CA SER A 162 -7.03 -12.90 13.27
C SER A 162 -7.65 -14.26 13.53
N ASP A 163 -8.45 -14.38 14.61
CA ASP A 163 -9.26 -15.57 14.91
C ASP A 163 -10.33 -15.87 13.83
N VAL A 164 -10.60 -14.93 12.97
CA VAL A 164 -11.52 -15.08 11.83
C VAL A 164 -10.83 -15.84 10.69
N ALA A 165 -10.30 -16.99 11.07
CA ALA A 165 -9.77 -17.98 10.17
C ALA A 165 -8.90 -17.42 9.04
N LYS A 166 -7.71 -17.73 9.02
CA LYS A 166 -6.74 -17.93 7.92
C LYS A 166 -7.34 -18.01 6.49
N TYR A 167 -8.34 -17.13 6.18
CA TYR A 167 -8.86 -17.00 4.84
C TYR A 167 -7.83 -16.25 4.00
N VAL A 168 -7.28 -16.97 3.04
CA VAL A 168 -6.33 -16.43 2.05
C VAL A 168 -7.14 -16.02 0.82
N PRO A 169 -7.09 -14.75 0.40
CA PRO A 169 -7.81 -14.29 -0.78
C PRO A 169 -7.25 -14.96 -2.06
N PRO A 170 -8.09 -15.08 -3.12
CA PRO A 170 -7.64 -15.59 -4.40
C PRO A 170 -6.49 -14.76 -4.99
N THR A 171 -5.51 -15.42 -5.60
CA THR A 171 -4.39 -14.77 -6.30
C THR A 171 -4.72 -14.42 -7.76
N THR A 172 -5.93 -14.71 -8.23
CA THR A 172 -6.42 -14.43 -9.59
C THR A 172 -7.46 -13.31 -9.57
N ASN A 173 -7.98 -12.90 -10.75
CA ASN A 173 -9.06 -11.90 -10.87
C ASN A 173 -10.41 -12.47 -10.42
N VAL A 174 -10.48 -12.85 -9.17
CA VAL A 174 -11.68 -13.38 -8.49
C VAL A 174 -11.82 -12.64 -7.16
N LEU A 175 -13.03 -12.19 -6.87
CA LEU A 175 -13.32 -11.50 -5.62
C LEU A 175 -13.18 -12.45 -4.42
N PRO A 176 -12.65 -11.98 -3.29
CA PRO A 176 -12.73 -12.70 -2.03
C PRO A 176 -14.19 -12.95 -1.64
N THR A 177 -14.47 -14.10 -1.05
CA THR A 177 -15.83 -14.45 -0.60
C THR A 177 -16.16 -13.89 0.78
N MET A 178 -15.16 -13.45 1.51
CA MET A 178 -15.27 -12.84 2.83
C MET A 178 -14.10 -11.90 3.09
N ASP A 179 -14.27 -10.98 4.00
CA ASP A 179 -13.20 -10.20 4.59
C ASP A 179 -12.58 -10.98 5.76
N ASN A 180 -11.25 -10.97 5.85
CA ASN A 180 -10.51 -11.64 6.93
C ASN A 180 -10.03 -10.69 8.02
N GLY A 181 -10.34 -9.38 7.92
CA GLY A 181 -9.95 -8.36 8.89
C GLY A 181 -8.51 -7.85 8.76
N ALA A 182 -7.65 -8.51 8.00
CA ALA A 182 -6.22 -8.15 7.89
C ALA A 182 -6.00 -6.70 7.45
N HIS A 183 -6.88 -6.17 6.60
CA HIS A 183 -6.83 -4.79 6.13
C HIS A 183 -6.99 -3.78 7.26
N PHE A 184 -8.06 -3.95 8.04
CA PHE A 184 -8.45 -2.97 9.03
C PHE A 184 -7.56 -3.05 10.28
N ASP A 185 -7.20 -4.27 10.69
CA ASP A 185 -6.50 -4.53 11.93
C ASP A 185 -5.07 -3.98 11.93
N LEU A 186 -4.42 -3.86 10.75
CA LEU A 186 -3.08 -3.29 10.66
C LEU A 186 -2.97 -1.90 11.31
N ALA A 187 -3.98 -1.05 11.11
CA ALA A 187 -3.96 0.32 11.63
C ALA A 187 -3.93 0.41 13.17
N PHE A 188 -4.21 -0.69 13.85
CA PHE A 188 -4.22 -0.77 15.33
C PHE A 188 -3.04 -1.57 15.88
N GLN A 189 -2.19 -2.13 15.05
CA GLN A 189 -1.04 -2.91 15.50
C GLN A 189 0.08 -2.02 16.05
N THR A 190 0.49 -2.30 17.27
CA THR A 190 1.55 -1.52 17.95
C THR A 190 2.84 -1.43 17.13
N PRO A 191 3.38 -2.51 16.52
CA PRO A 191 4.59 -2.41 15.71
C PRO A 191 4.43 -1.49 14.50
N ALA A 192 3.28 -1.52 13.81
CA ALA A 192 3.00 -0.64 12.68
C ALA A 192 2.93 0.83 13.11
N LEU A 193 2.25 1.12 14.23
CA LEU A 193 2.16 2.48 14.80
C LEU A 193 3.52 3.01 15.29
N LEU A 194 4.40 2.13 15.78
CA LEU A 194 5.77 2.52 16.14
C LEU A 194 6.61 2.87 14.92
N GLU A 195 6.46 2.17 13.79
CA GLU A 195 7.10 2.56 12.53
C GLU A 195 6.62 3.93 12.06
N VAL A 196 5.31 4.20 12.12
CA VAL A 196 4.74 5.52 11.82
C VAL A 196 5.38 6.60 12.70
N THR A 197 5.42 6.38 14.02
CA THR A 197 5.99 7.31 14.97
C THR A 197 7.47 7.56 14.69
N ASN A 198 8.25 6.50 14.48
CA ASN A 198 9.68 6.60 14.20
C ASN A 198 9.94 7.41 12.92
N LEU A 199 9.26 7.08 11.82
CA LEU A 199 9.48 7.81 10.58
C LEU A 199 9.07 9.27 10.70
N LEU A 200 7.90 9.58 11.27
CA LEU A 200 7.42 10.96 11.38
C LEU A 200 8.31 11.81 12.30
N THR A 201 8.84 11.25 13.38
CA THR A 201 9.63 12.01 14.36
C THR A 201 11.11 12.06 14.01
N THR A 202 11.71 10.96 13.56
CA THR A 202 13.16 10.86 13.35
C THR A 202 13.58 10.88 11.89
N GLY A 203 12.67 10.56 10.95
CA GLY A 203 12.99 10.35 9.52
C GLY A 203 13.59 8.97 9.25
N SER A 204 13.52 8.05 10.21
CA SER A 204 14.06 6.70 10.09
C SER A 204 12.95 5.66 10.14
N ILE A 205 12.99 4.71 9.24
CA ILE A 205 12.14 3.52 9.25
C ILE A 205 12.82 2.49 10.14
N VAL A 206 12.09 1.99 11.13
CA VAL A 206 12.58 1.00 12.10
C VAL A 206 11.54 -0.09 12.23
N GLN A 207 11.86 -1.31 11.82
CA GLN A 207 11.00 -2.45 12.08
C GLN A 207 11.00 -2.76 13.58
N ASN A 208 9.82 -2.93 14.15
CA ASN A 208 9.63 -3.10 15.60
C ASN A 208 9.04 -4.48 15.96
N CYS A 209 9.20 -5.48 15.09
CA CYS A 209 8.67 -6.82 15.31
C CYS A 209 9.72 -7.75 15.92
N GLY A 210 9.26 -8.70 16.73
CA GLY A 210 10.15 -9.57 17.47
C GLY A 210 11.04 -8.80 18.46
N ASP A 211 12.15 -9.41 18.85
CA ASP A 211 13.13 -8.78 19.75
C ASP A 211 13.94 -7.71 19.01
N GLY A 212 13.37 -6.50 18.87
CA GLY A 212 14.04 -5.36 18.24
C GLY A 212 14.18 -5.43 16.71
N GLY A 213 13.20 -6.03 16.02
CA GLY A 213 13.17 -6.12 14.56
C GLY A 213 13.93 -7.33 14.00
N ALA A 214 14.20 -8.33 14.83
CA ALA A 214 14.95 -9.52 14.43
C ALA A 214 14.09 -10.63 13.80
N ALA A 215 12.77 -10.49 13.81
CA ALA A 215 11.82 -11.48 13.27
C ALA A 215 10.82 -10.81 12.31
N PRO A 216 10.23 -11.57 11.35
CA PRO A 216 9.12 -11.09 10.54
C PRO A 216 7.95 -10.63 11.42
N CYS A 217 7.18 -9.67 10.93
CA CYS A 217 6.04 -9.08 11.65
C CYS A 217 4.79 -9.98 11.57
N VAL A 218 4.83 -11.11 12.22
CA VAL A 218 3.67 -11.99 12.43
C VAL A 218 3.03 -11.62 13.76
N LEU A 219 1.81 -11.07 13.71
CA LEU A 219 1.12 -10.46 14.84
C LEU A 219 -0.13 -11.26 15.22
N PRO A 220 -0.48 -11.30 16.52
CA PRO A 220 -1.66 -12.03 16.99
C PRO A 220 -2.98 -11.40 16.51
#